data_250eee899c52245b8051a6867ef81037
#
_entry.id   250eee899c52245b8051a6867ef81037
#
_cell.length_a   1.000
_cell.length_b   1.000
_cell.length_c   1.000
_cell.angle_alpha   90.00
_cell.angle_beta   90.00
_cell.angle_gamma   90.00
#
_symmetry.space_group_name_H-M   'P 1'
#
loop_
_entity.id
_entity.type
_entity.pdbx_description
1 polymer ?
#
loop_
_entity_poly.entity_id
_entity_poly.type
_entity_poly.pdbx_seq_one_letter_code
_entity_poly.pdbx_strand_id
1 'polypeptide(L)'
;MCHSLVGSEMCIRDRPSHSEVVLEGTITPGEVLPDGPFGDHMGFYGGVEDSPLVRFHCMTQRRDPVFLTTFSGRPPKEEAMLAIALNRIYTPILRQQIPEITDFFLPMEALSYKLAVISIDKAYPGQAKRAAMAFWSALPQFTYTKFVVVVDSHINVRDPRQVVWAIAAQVDPQRDLFTLENTPFDSLDFASEQLGLGGRLAIDATTKVGPEKNHEWGEPLSRPADLEQRVSDRWAELGLEDLGTDDPDPSLFGYALDRLIQGLKTGQ
;
A
#
# COMPACT_ATOMS: atom_id res chain seq x y z
N MET A 1 18.99 -25.96 -33.30
CA MET A 1 18.83 -24.61 -33.86
C MET A 1 17.34 -24.25 -33.71
N CYS A 2 17.00 -23.39 -32.77
CA CYS A 2 15.65 -22.85 -32.70
C CYS A 2 15.47 -21.87 -33.85
N HIS A 3 14.81 -22.31 -34.93
CA HIS A 3 14.36 -21.39 -35.96
C HIS A 3 13.17 -20.60 -35.39
N SER A 4 13.45 -19.45 -34.82
CA SER A 4 12.42 -18.48 -34.46
C SER A 4 11.71 -18.06 -35.76
N LEU A 5 10.51 -18.56 -35.98
CA LEU A 5 9.56 -18.00 -36.94
C LEU A 5 9.00 -16.69 -36.35
N VAL A 6 9.88 -15.69 -36.27
CA VAL A 6 9.50 -14.34 -35.86
C VAL A 6 8.44 -13.84 -36.84
N GLY A 7 7.21 -13.65 -36.37
CA GLY A 7 6.10 -13.15 -37.17
C GLY A 7 5.07 -14.18 -37.62
N SER A 8 5.18 -15.46 -37.25
CA SER A 8 4.13 -16.44 -37.51
C SER A 8 2.98 -16.26 -36.49
N GLU A 9 1.74 -16.56 -36.92
CA GLU A 9 0.57 -16.56 -36.01
C GLU A 9 0.77 -17.45 -34.79
N MET A 10 1.59 -18.49 -34.89
CA MET A 10 1.93 -19.39 -33.79
C MET A 10 2.71 -18.68 -32.68
N CYS A 11 3.67 -17.80 -33.03
CA CYS A 11 4.42 -17.00 -32.06
C CYS A 11 3.55 -15.97 -31.32
N ILE A 12 2.53 -15.46 -31.99
CA ILE A 12 1.60 -14.48 -31.40
C ILE A 12 0.62 -15.15 -30.41
N ARG A 13 0.27 -16.42 -30.63
CA ARG A 13 -0.66 -17.17 -29.78
C ARG A 13 -0.01 -17.74 -28.53
N ASP A 14 1.23 -18.20 -28.63
CA ASP A 14 1.91 -18.87 -27.53
C ASP A 14 2.68 -17.92 -26.62
N ARG A 15 3.10 -16.78 -27.15
CA ARG A 15 3.90 -15.77 -26.45
C ARG A 15 3.75 -14.39 -27.09
N PRO A 16 3.89 -13.31 -26.31
CA PRO A 16 3.87 -11.96 -26.89
C PRO A 16 5.00 -11.80 -27.92
N SER A 17 4.65 -11.33 -29.14
CA SER A 17 5.62 -11.18 -30.24
C SER A 17 6.73 -10.15 -29.96
N HIS A 18 6.53 -9.29 -28.98
CA HIS A 18 7.45 -8.23 -28.54
C HIS A 18 8.17 -8.55 -27.21
N SER A 19 8.16 -9.82 -26.80
CA SER A 19 8.93 -10.26 -25.63
C SER A 19 10.41 -9.94 -25.79
N GLU A 20 11.04 -9.46 -24.73
CA GLU A 20 12.49 -9.16 -24.73
C GLU A 20 13.33 -10.44 -24.70
N VAL A 21 12.92 -11.37 -23.82
CA VAL A 21 13.55 -12.69 -23.66
C VAL A 21 12.46 -13.74 -23.57
N VAL A 22 12.65 -14.89 -24.21
CA VAL A 22 11.80 -16.07 -24.12
C VAL A 22 12.64 -17.25 -23.72
N LEU A 23 12.26 -17.93 -22.65
CA LEU A 23 12.85 -19.17 -22.17
C LEU A 23 11.87 -20.31 -22.42
N GLU A 24 12.32 -21.34 -23.15
CA GLU A 24 11.53 -22.52 -23.42
C GLU A 24 12.13 -23.73 -22.70
N GLY A 25 11.30 -24.45 -21.98
CA GLY A 25 11.77 -25.55 -21.14
C GLY A 25 10.69 -26.57 -20.83
N THR A 26 11.07 -27.56 -20.03
CA THR A 26 10.16 -28.60 -19.52
C THR A 26 10.19 -28.64 -18.00
N ILE A 27 9.04 -28.97 -17.43
CA ILE A 27 8.87 -29.27 -16.00
C ILE A 27 8.43 -30.74 -15.94
N THR A 28 9.19 -31.57 -15.21
CA THR A 28 8.78 -32.93 -14.91
C THR A 28 7.99 -32.95 -13.60
N PRO A 29 6.75 -33.42 -13.58
CA PRO A 29 5.97 -33.50 -12.34
C PRO A 29 6.71 -34.28 -11.25
N GLY A 30 6.82 -33.72 -10.05
CA GLY A 30 7.49 -34.32 -8.90
C GLY A 30 9.01 -34.12 -8.86
N GLU A 31 9.63 -33.54 -9.88
CA GLU A 31 11.05 -33.16 -9.85
C GLU A 31 11.18 -31.77 -9.20
N VAL A 32 11.78 -31.73 -8.01
CA VAL A 32 11.98 -30.51 -7.23
C VAL A 32 13.44 -30.36 -6.83
N LEU A 33 13.87 -29.12 -6.60
CA LEU A 33 15.17 -28.79 -6.02
C LEU A 33 15.00 -27.70 -4.97
N PRO A 34 15.91 -27.65 -3.96
CA PRO A 34 15.96 -26.55 -3.02
C PRO A 34 16.14 -25.20 -3.74
N ASP A 35 15.27 -24.24 -3.44
CA ASP A 35 15.28 -22.87 -3.98
C ASP A 35 15.39 -21.86 -2.83
N GLY A 36 16.30 -20.89 -2.99
CA GLY A 36 16.57 -19.87 -1.95
C GLY A 36 17.92 -20.05 -1.23
N PRO A 37 18.18 -19.31 -0.13
CA PRO A 37 17.38 -18.19 0.34
C PRO A 37 17.55 -16.95 -0.55
N PHE A 38 16.49 -16.17 -0.76
CA PHE A 38 16.55 -14.88 -1.46
C PHE A 38 15.70 -13.83 -0.75
N GLY A 39 16.01 -12.56 -1.02
CA GLY A 39 15.29 -11.45 -0.41
C GLY A 39 13.86 -11.33 -0.93
N ASP A 40 12.93 -10.94 -0.05
CA ASP A 40 11.53 -10.79 -0.39
C ASP A 40 10.97 -9.41 -0.01
N HIS A 41 9.72 -9.15 -0.41
CA HIS A 41 9.03 -7.87 -0.22
C HIS A 41 8.88 -7.45 1.24
N MET A 42 8.91 -8.38 2.18
CA MET A 42 8.90 -8.10 3.62
C MET A 42 10.23 -7.52 4.14
N GLY A 43 11.28 -7.48 3.32
CA GLY A 43 12.60 -6.97 3.70
C GLY A 43 13.44 -7.97 4.49
N PHE A 44 13.09 -9.24 4.43
CA PHE A 44 13.80 -10.36 5.02
C PHE A 44 14.20 -11.38 3.96
N TYR A 45 15.18 -12.21 4.26
CA TYR A 45 15.46 -13.40 3.46
C TYR A 45 14.41 -14.47 3.77
N GLY A 46 13.83 -15.04 2.71
CA GLY A 46 12.96 -16.21 2.80
C GLY A 46 13.74 -17.48 3.20
N GLY A 47 13.00 -18.54 3.51
CA GLY A 47 13.55 -19.86 3.72
C GLY A 47 14.01 -20.50 2.40
N VAL A 48 14.62 -21.67 2.54
CA VAL A 48 14.87 -22.57 1.41
C VAL A 48 13.67 -23.52 1.31
N GLU A 49 13.02 -23.55 0.19
CA GLU A 49 11.86 -24.41 -0.07
C GLU A 49 12.09 -25.26 -1.34
N ASP A 50 11.48 -26.43 -1.38
CA ASP A 50 11.55 -27.27 -2.59
C ASP A 50 10.65 -26.68 -3.68
N SER A 51 11.25 -26.28 -4.79
CA SER A 51 10.55 -25.69 -5.95
C SER A 51 10.65 -26.57 -7.20
N PRO A 52 9.64 -26.59 -8.08
CA PRO A 52 9.66 -27.34 -9.32
C PRO A 52 10.85 -26.95 -10.20
N LEU A 53 11.59 -27.94 -10.68
CA LEU A 53 12.73 -27.72 -11.55
C LEU A 53 12.28 -27.46 -12.99
N VAL A 54 12.72 -26.33 -13.55
CA VAL A 54 12.55 -26.02 -14.99
C VAL A 54 13.85 -26.28 -15.72
N ARG A 55 13.82 -27.19 -16.71
CA ARG A 55 14.97 -27.47 -17.58
C ARG A 55 14.81 -26.67 -18.86
N PHE A 56 15.63 -25.66 -19.05
CA PHE A 56 15.61 -24.84 -20.26
C PHE A 56 16.31 -25.56 -21.43
N HIS A 57 15.68 -25.56 -22.59
CA HIS A 57 16.20 -26.14 -23.84
C HIS A 57 16.56 -25.08 -24.86
N CYS A 58 15.88 -23.94 -24.81
CA CYS A 58 16.06 -22.85 -25.74
C CYS A 58 15.88 -21.49 -25.06
N MET A 59 16.71 -20.55 -25.46
CA MET A 59 16.55 -19.15 -25.13
C MET A 59 16.57 -18.34 -26.41
N THR A 60 15.57 -17.49 -26.61
CA THR A 60 15.55 -16.49 -27.68
C THR A 60 15.41 -15.11 -27.06
N GLN A 61 16.04 -14.13 -27.69
CA GLN A 61 16.01 -12.76 -27.20
C GLN A 61 16.02 -11.78 -28.38
N ARG A 62 15.60 -10.54 -28.11
CA ARG A 62 15.80 -9.44 -29.05
C ARG A 62 17.29 -9.18 -29.24
N ARG A 63 17.64 -8.44 -30.29
CA ARG A 63 19.04 -8.09 -30.57
C ARG A 63 19.65 -7.28 -29.42
N ASP A 64 18.88 -6.32 -28.89
CA ASP A 64 19.24 -5.47 -27.76
C ASP A 64 18.12 -5.58 -26.71
N PRO A 65 18.12 -6.67 -25.90
CA PRO A 65 17.05 -6.93 -24.96
C PRO A 65 17.15 -6.03 -23.73
N VAL A 66 16.01 -5.56 -23.26
CA VAL A 66 15.89 -4.89 -21.95
C VAL A 66 15.49 -5.94 -20.92
N PHE A 67 16.31 -6.11 -19.89
CA PHE A 67 16.02 -7.02 -18.80
C PHE A 67 15.50 -6.22 -17.60
N LEU A 68 14.22 -6.40 -17.28
CA LEU A 68 13.64 -5.80 -16.09
C LEU A 68 14.11 -6.55 -14.86
N THR A 69 14.70 -5.83 -13.92
CA THR A 69 15.11 -6.36 -12.62
C THR A 69 14.58 -5.48 -11.51
N THR A 70 14.37 -6.07 -10.34
CA THR A 70 13.94 -5.37 -9.13
C THR A 70 14.91 -5.68 -8.00
N PHE A 71 14.92 -4.82 -7.00
CA PHE A 71 15.68 -5.03 -5.78
C PHE A 71 14.73 -5.25 -4.61
N SER A 72 14.87 -6.42 -3.95
CA SER A 72 14.10 -6.72 -2.74
C SER A 72 14.79 -6.19 -1.50
N GLY A 73 14.05 -5.52 -0.61
CA GLY A 73 14.62 -4.91 0.58
C GLY A 73 13.56 -4.16 1.40
N ARG A 74 14.03 -3.33 2.31
CA ARG A 74 13.15 -2.45 3.08
C ARG A 74 12.56 -1.35 2.19
N PRO A 75 11.30 -0.94 2.41
CA PRO A 75 10.72 0.22 1.72
C PRO A 75 11.54 1.51 1.96
N PRO A 76 11.49 2.49 1.00
CA PRO A 76 10.76 2.46 -0.26
C PRO A 76 11.50 1.68 -1.35
N LYS A 77 10.73 0.98 -2.21
CA LYS A 77 11.27 0.22 -3.35
C LYS A 77 10.22 0.19 -4.48
N GLU A 78 10.45 -0.60 -5.55
CA GLU A 78 9.59 -0.60 -6.74
C GLU A 78 8.13 -0.91 -6.43
N GLU A 79 7.84 -1.77 -5.47
CA GLU A 79 6.49 -2.09 -5.03
C GLU A 79 5.72 -0.87 -4.48
N ALA A 80 6.44 0.16 -4.06
CA ALA A 80 5.87 1.44 -3.69
C ALA A 80 5.11 2.09 -4.86
N MET A 81 5.62 1.94 -6.09
CA MET A 81 4.94 2.44 -7.29
C MET A 81 3.67 1.65 -7.59
N LEU A 82 3.65 0.35 -7.30
CA LEU A 82 2.42 -0.46 -7.37
C LEU A 82 1.38 0.02 -6.37
N ALA A 83 1.76 0.38 -5.16
CA ALA A 83 0.84 0.95 -4.17
C ALA A 83 0.18 2.23 -4.67
N ILE A 84 0.92 3.13 -5.33
CA ILE A 84 0.35 4.35 -5.93
C ILE A 84 -0.66 4.00 -7.02
N ALA A 85 -0.34 3.04 -7.89
CA ALA A 85 -1.25 2.59 -8.94
C ALA A 85 -2.51 1.94 -8.33
N LEU A 86 -2.36 1.08 -7.34
CA LEU A 86 -3.46 0.43 -6.63
C LEU A 86 -4.38 1.47 -5.97
N ASN A 87 -3.84 2.46 -5.29
CA ASN A 87 -4.62 3.54 -4.69
C ASN A 87 -5.50 4.26 -5.74
N ARG A 88 -4.97 4.54 -6.93
CA ARG A 88 -5.72 5.23 -8.00
C ARG A 88 -6.77 4.33 -8.67
N ILE A 89 -6.42 3.08 -8.93
CA ILE A 89 -7.30 2.13 -9.64
C ILE A 89 -8.44 1.67 -8.73
N TYR A 90 -8.14 1.34 -7.48
CA TYR A 90 -9.13 0.70 -6.61
C TYR A 90 -10.00 1.67 -5.81
N THR A 91 -9.62 2.93 -5.65
CA THR A 91 -10.48 3.92 -4.97
C THR A 91 -11.91 3.98 -5.55
N PRO A 92 -12.12 4.15 -6.87
CA PRO A 92 -13.47 4.18 -7.43
C PRO A 92 -14.22 2.84 -7.29
N ILE A 93 -13.51 1.71 -7.36
CA ILE A 93 -14.10 0.37 -7.20
C ILE A 93 -14.56 0.17 -5.74
N LEU A 94 -13.73 0.52 -4.78
CA LEU A 94 -14.08 0.44 -3.36
C LEU A 94 -15.27 1.33 -3.03
N ARG A 95 -15.30 2.55 -3.52
CA ARG A 95 -16.43 3.47 -3.32
C ARG A 95 -17.74 2.96 -3.90
N GLN A 96 -17.68 2.20 -4.99
CA GLN A 96 -18.86 1.56 -5.56
C GLN A 96 -19.38 0.41 -4.69
N GLN A 97 -18.48 -0.37 -4.07
CA GLN A 97 -18.83 -1.54 -3.24
C GLN A 97 -19.13 -1.13 -1.79
N ILE A 98 -18.42 -0.14 -1.28
CA ILE A 98 -18.49 0.35 0.09
C ILE A 98 -18.70 1.88 0.03
N PRO A 99 -19.96 2.35 -0.19
CA PRO A 99 -20.23 3.76 -0.48
C PRO A 99 -19.80 4.74 0.62
N GLU A 100 -19.69 4.26 1.87
CA GLU A 100 -19.22 5.08 2.98
C GLU A 100 -17.73 5.39 2.92
N ILE A 101 -16.92 4.65 2.17
CA ILE A 101 -15.50 4.97 1.96
C ILE A 101 -15.39 6.14 1.01
N THR A 102 -14.85 7.24 1.48
CA THR A 102 -14.61 8.46 0.68
C THR A 102 -13.26 8.42 -0.01
N ASP A 103 -12.24 7.89 0.65
CA ASP A 103 -10.89 7.69 0.10
C ASP A 103 -10.17 6.57 0.86
N PHE A 104 -9.09 6.06 0.28
CA PHE A 104 -8.17 5.15 0.98
C PHE A 104 -6.73 5.34 0.50
N PHE A 105 -5.80 4.95 1.32
CA PHE A 105 -4.38 5.04 1.05
C PHE A 105 -3.62 3.83 1.61
N LEU A 106 -2.74 3.29 0.80
CA LEU A 106 -1.77 2.26 1.17
C LEU A 106 -0.39 2.92 1.25
N PRO A 107 0.15 3.20 2.45
CA PRO A 107 1.47 3.79 2.58
C PRO A 107 2.56 2.90 2.00
N MET A 108 3.49 3.49 1.26
CA MET A 108 4.60 2.76 0.66
C MET A 108 5.50 2.10 1.69
N GLU A 109 5.71 2.78 2.80
CA GLU A 109 6.53 2.34 3.93
C GLU A 109 5.95 1.13 4.65
N ALA A 110 4.65 0.90 4.46
CA ALA A 110 3.93 -0.22 5.03
C ALA A 110 3.85 -1.42 4.09
N LEU A 111 4.92 -1.70 3.34
CA LEU A 111 5.03 -2.86 2.46
C LEU A 111 3.89 -2.92 1.44
N SER A 112 3.50 -1.77 0.91
CA SER A 112 2.50 -1.53 -0.13
C SER A 112 1.05 -1.91 0.23
N TYR A 113 0.78 -2.81 1.16
CA TYR A 113 -0.58 -3.24 1.51
C TYR A 113 -0.75 -3.77 2.94
N LYS A 114 0.30 -3.81 3.77
CA LYS A 114 0.18 -4.33 5.15
C LYS A 114 -0.53 -3.36 6.09
N LEU A 115 -0.59 -2.07 5.74
CA LEU A 115 -1.39 -1.05 6.41
C LEU A 115 -2.22 -0.30 5.39
N ALA A 116 -3.48 -0.06 5.72
CA ALA A 116 -4.38 0.80 4.96
C ALA A 116 -4.94 1.89 5.87
N VAL A 117 -5.02 3.11 5.36
CA VAL A 117 -5.78 4.20 5.97
C VAL A 117 -7.01 4.42 5.11
N ILE A 118 -8.20 4.33 5.68
CA ILE A 118 -9.47 4.56 4.98
C ILE A 118 -10.23 5.71 5.63
N SER A 119 -10.78 6.61 4.82
CA SER A 119 -11.67 7.66 5.31
C SER A 119 -13.13 7.33 5.00
N ILE A 120 -14.01 7.63 5.94
CA ILE A 120 -15.44 7.38 5.81
C ILE A 120 -16.26 8.62 6.18
N ASP A 121 -17.45 8.71 5.58
CA ASP A 121 -18.53 9.57 6.07
C ASP A 121 -19.31 8.82 7.15
N LYS A 122 -18.90 9.03 8.41
CA LYS A 122 -19.50 8.31 9.54
C LYS A 122 -20.89 8.86 9.87
N ALA A 123 -21.89 8.02 9.74
CA ALA A 123 -23.30 8.37 9.97
C ALA A 123 -23.94 7.67 11.19
N TYR A 124 -23.37 6.54 11.63
CA TYR A 124 -23.95 5.71 12.69
C TYR A 124 -22.86 4.99 13.53
N PRO A 125 -23.21 4.56 14.75
CA PRO A 125 -22.29 3.82 15.61
C PRO A 125 -21.85 2.49 15.01
N GLY A 126 -20.56 2.13 15.18
CA GLY A 126 -19.99 0.87 14.68
C GLY A 126 -19.67 0.85 13.19
N GLN A 127 -19.93 1.95 12.46
CA GLN A 127 -19.68 2.02 11.02
C GLN A 127 -18.21 1.84 10.66
N ALA A 128 -17.28 2.35 11.48
CA ALA A 128 -15.85 2.18 11.25
C ALA A 128 -15.44 0.69 11.27
N LYS A 129 -15.98 -0.11 12.20
CA LYS A 129 -15.74 -1.56 12.25
C LYS A 129 -16.29 -2.25 11.01
N ARG A 130 -17.52 -1.88 10.58
CA ARG A 130 -18.11 -2.39 9.35
C ARG A 130 -17.25 -2.06 8.13
N ALA A 131 -16.78 -0.82 8.01
CA ALA A 131 -15.94 -0.38 6.89
C ALA A 131 -14.61 -1.15 6.85
N ALA A 132 -13.95 -1.38 7.98
CA ALA A 132 -12.74 -2.18 8.05
C ALA A 132 -12.96 -3.64 7.64
N MET A 133 -14.04 -4.28 8.11
CA MET A 133 -14.40 -5.65 7.70
C MET A 133 -14.72 -5.74 6.20
N ALA A 134 -15.46 -4.77 5.68
CA ALA A 134 -15.78 -4.68 4.27
C ALA A 134 -14.52 -4.47 3.41
N PHE A 135 -13.58 -3.63 3.85
CA PHE A 135 -12.31 -3.42 3.18
C PHE A 135 -11.50 -4.71 3.07
N TRP A 136 -11.34 -5.46 4.14
CA TRP A 136 -10.59 -6.73 4.14
C TRP A 136 -11.19 -7.79 3.21
N SER A 137 -12.50 -7.73 2.96
CA SER A 137 -13.20 -8.68 2.09
C SER A 137 -13.46 -8.17 0.67
N ALA A 138 -13.16 -6.90 0.38
CA ALA A 138 -13.47 -6.30 -0.91
C ALA A 138 -12.66 -6.89 -2.07
N LEU A 139 -11.38 -7.18 -1.84
CA LEU A 139 -10.48 -7.76 -2.83
C LEU A 139 -9.59 -8.82 -2.19
N PRO A 140 -9.21 -9.89 -2.91
CA PRO A 140 -8.32 -10.92 -2.38
C PRO A 140 -7.02 -10.37 -1.81
N GLN A 141 -6.43 -9.35 -2.44
CA GLN A 141 -5.19 -8.71 -2.00
C GLN A 141 -5.34 -8.04 -0.64
N PHE A 142 -6.48 -7.43 -0.34
CA PHE A 142 -6.73 -6.76 0.94
C PHE A 142 -6.90 -7.75 2.11
N THR A 143 -7.09 -9.03 1.80
CA THR A 143 -7.01 -10.09 2.81
C THR A 143 -5.66 -10.10 3.53
N TYR A 144 -4.59 -9.67 2.90
CA TYR A 144 -3.24 -9.61 3.48
C TYR A 144 -2.92 -8.29 4.20
N THR A 145 -3.86 -7.33 4.25
CA THR A 145 -3.69 -6.09 5.02
C THR A 145 -3.80 -6.38 6.52
N LYS A 146 -2.72 -6.10 7.24
CA LYS A 146 -2.60 -6.38 8.69
C LYS A 146 -3.30 -5.33 9.54
N PHE A 147 -3.10 -4.06 9.18
CA PHE A 147 -3.60 -2.93 9.93
C PHE A 147 -4.53 -2.07 9.08
N VAL A 148 -5.68 -1.69 9.64
CA VAL A 148 -6.60 -0.75 9.01
C VAL A 148 -6.87 0.39 9.99
N VAL A 149 -6.55 1.61 9.60
CA VAL A 149 -6.92 2.82 10.35
C VAL A 149 -8.10 3.46 9.64
N VAL A 150 -9.20 3.65 10.37
CA VAL A 150 -10.40 4.31 9.85
C VAL A 150 -10.46 5.71 10.42
N VAL A 151 -10.55 6.71 9.54
CA VAL A 151 -10.61 8.13 9.90
C VAL A 151 -11.85 8.79 9.31
N ASP A 152 -12.21 9.99 9.77
CA ASP A 152 -13.28 10.78 9.19
C ASP A 152 -12.92 11.32 7.80
N SER A 153 -13.92 11.63 6.97
CA SER A 153 -13.76 12.09 5.58
C SER A 153 -13.00 13.40 5.42
N HIS A 154 -12.95 14.24 6.47
CA HIS A 154 -12.18 15.49 6.46
C HIS A 154 -10.68 15.28 6.70
N ILE A 155 -10.24 14.09 7.11
CA ILE A 155 -8.83 13.75 7.32
C ILE A 155 -8.22 13.32 5.97
N ASN A 156 -7.13 13.96 5.58
CA ASN A 156 -6.38 13.54 4.41
C ASN A 156 -5.61 12.26 4.72
N VAL A 157 -6.06 11.14 4.15
CA VAL A 157 -5.44 9.80 4.36
C VAL A 157 -3.98 9.72 3.91
N ARG A 158 -3.52 10.67 3.07
CA ARG A 158 -2.13 10.77 2.59
C ARG A 158 -1.25 11.68 3.43
N ASP A 159 -1.84 12.39 4.38
CA ASP A 159 -1.09 13.21 5.32
C ASP A 159 -0.93 12.46 6.65
N PRO A 160 0.27 11.92 6.93
CA PRO A 160 0.50 11.15 8.16
C PRO A 160 0.35 12.00 9.43
N ARG A 161 0.52 13.31 9.35
CA ARG A 161 0.34 14.21 10.50
C ARG A 161 -1.12 14.24 10.92
N GLN A 162 -2.03 14.35 9.95
CA GLN A 162 -3.47 14.31 10.22
C GLN A 162 -3.90 12.93 10.71
N VAL A 163 -3.40 11.86 10.12
CA VAL A 163 -3.72 10.48 10.53
C VAL A 163 -3.24 10.21 11.95
N VAL A 164 -1.98 10.57 12.27
CA VAL A 164 -1.44 10.41 13.63
C VAL A 164 -2.20 11.27 14.63
N TRP A 165 -2.56 12.50 14.26
CA TRP A 165 -3.41 13.35 15.09
C TRP A 165 -4.77 12.68 15.37
N ALA A 166 -5.44 12.16 14.36
CA ALA A 166 -6.72 11.49 14.52
C ALA A 166 -6.61 10.27 15.47
N ILE A 167 -5.55 9.46 15.32
CA ILE A 167 -5.29 8.34 16.24
C ILE A 167 -5.08 8.86 17.67
N ALA A 168 -4.22 9.85 17.86
CA ALA A 168 -3.87 10.34 19.19
C ALA A 168 -5.03 11.06 19.88
N ALA A 169 -5.88 11.78 19.12
CA ALA A 169 -6.95 12.61 19.67
C ALA A 169 -8.29 11.90 19.83
N GLN A 170 -8.57 10.83 19.04
CA GLN A 170 -9.90 10.24 18.94
C GLN A 170 -9.97 8.78 19.37
N VAL A 171 -8.82 8.08 19.51
CA VAL A 171 -8.80 6.65 19.85
C VAL A 171 -8.67 6.43 21.36
N ASP A 172 -9.61 5.71 21.91
CA ASP A 172 -9.44 5.01 23.19
C ASP A 172 -9.04 3.55 22.89
N PRO A 173 -7.83 3.11 23.29
CA PRO A 173 -7.35 1.76 22.97
C PRO A 173 -8.24 0.64 23.49
N GLN A 174 -9.04 0.83 24.50
CA GLN A 174 -9.97 -0.18 25.02
C GLN A 174 -11.25 -0.31 24.19
N ARG A 175 -11.72 0.80 23.61
CA ARG A 175 -12.98 0.84 22.86
C ARG A 175 -12.80 0.69 21.36
N ASP A 176 -11.75 1.32 20.82
CA ASP A 176 -11.64 1.64 19.41
C ASP A 176 -10.70 0.71 18.63
N LEU A 177 -10.08 -0.22 19.33
CA LEU A 177 -9.32 -1.31 18.69
C LEU A 177 -10.19 -2.55 18.58
N PHE A 178 -10.14 -3.22 17.41
CA PHE A 178 -10.67 -4.57 17.32
C PHE A 178 -9.77 -5.46 16.47
N THR A 179 -9.65 -6.71 16.88
CA THR A 179 -8.81 -7.72 16.23
C THR A 179 -9.68 -8.81 15.61
N LEU A 180 -9.18 -9.36 14.51
CA LEU A 180 -9.65 -10.64 13.97
C LEU A 180 -8.48 -11.62 14.04
N GLU A 181 -8.73 -12.76 14.65
CA GLU A 181 -7.75 -13.83 14.83
C GLU A 181 -7.93 -14.92 13.78
N ASN A 182 -6.88 -15.70 13.55
CA ASN A 182 -6.91 -16.89 12.69
C ASN A 182 -7.46 -16.63 11.28
N THR A 183 -7.07 -15.51 10.70
CA THR A 183 -7.44 -15.17 9.33
C THR A 183 -6.33 -15.58 8.36
N PRO A 184 -6.66 -15.87 7.08
CA PRO A 184 -5.65 -16.14 6.06
C PRO A 184 -4.64 -14.99 5.98
N PHE A 185 -3.36 -15.33 5.93
CA PHE A 185 -2.29 -14.36 6.00
C PHE A 185 -1.17 -14.70 5.02
N ASP A 186 -0.31 -13.74 4.76
CA ASP A 186 0.85 -13.89 3.90
C ASP A 186 1.86 -14.84 4.57
N SER A 187 2.22 -15.93 3.89
CA SER A 187 3.21 -16.90 4.37
C SER A 187 4.59 -16.31 4.55
N LEU A 188 4.88 -15.16 3.92
CA LEU A 188 6.15 -14.44 4.05
C LEU A 188 6.17 -13.46 5.23
N ASP A 189 5.10 -13.37 6.01
CA ASP A 189 5.03 -12.52 7.20
C ASP A 189 5.56 -13.26 8.43
N PHE A 190 6.85 -13.09 8.71
CA PHE A 190 7.53 -13.69 9.86
C PHE A 190 7.04 -13.22 11.24
N ALA A 191 6.20 -12.18 11.30
CA ALA A 191 5.59 -11.74 12.55
C ALA A 191 4.35 -12.56 12.93
N SER A 192 3.88 -13.45 12.07
CA SER A 192 2.80 -14.38 12.37
C SER A 192 3.37 -15.64 13.06
N GLU A 193 2.68 -16.12 14.10
CA GLU A 193 3.09 -17.34 14.81
C GLU A 193 2.90 -18.62 13.98
N GLN A 194 1.95 -18.59 13.04
CA GLN A 194 1.63 -19.72 12.18
C GLN A 194 1.75 -19.32 10.72
N LEU A 195 2.31 -20.21 9.92
CA LEU A 195 2.44 -20.01 8.48
C LEU A 195 1.05 -19.91 7.83
N GLY A 196 0.80 -18.82 7.12
CA GLY A 196 -0.45 -18.58 6.41
C GLY A 196 -1.65 -18.22 7.28
N LEU A 197 -1.50 -18.12 8.60
CA LEU A 197 -2.53 -17.67 9.53
C LEU A 197 -2.01 -16.52 10.40
N GLY A 198 -2.80 -15.47 10.56
CA GLY A 198 -2.40 -14.31 11.35
C GLY A 198 -3.58 -13.50 11.88
N GLY A 199 -3.26 -12.53 12.70
CA GLY A 199 -4.21 -11.57 13.26
C GLY A 199 -4.28 -10.30 12.43
N ARG A 200 -5.40 -9.60 12.55
CA ARG A 200 -5.61 -8.26 11.97
C ARG A 200 -6.08 -7.31 13.04
N LEU A 201 -5.71 -6.05 12.89
CA LEU A 201 -6.11 -4.98 13.79
C LEU A 201 -6.76 -3.85 13.00
N ALA A 202 -7.94 -3.41 13.43
CA ALA A 202 -8.50 -2.14 13.00
C ALA A 202 -8.50 -1.13 14.15
N ILE A 203 -8.27 0.11 13.80
CA ILE A 203 -8.27 1.28 14.69
C ILE A 203 -9.37 2.22 14.21
N ASP A 204 -10.38 2.43 15.03
CA ASP A 204 -11.44 3.41 14.80
C ASP A 204 -11.00 4.80 15.29
N ALA A 205 -10.32 5.55 14.41
CA ALA A 205 -9.90 6.93 14.66
C ALA A 205 -10.90 7.95 14.08
N THR A 206 -12.19 7.62 14.10
CA THR A 206 -13.28 8.52 13.68
C THR A 206 -13.91 9.22 14.88
N THR A 207 -14.60 10.32 14.63
CA THR A 207 -15.47 10.97 15.60
C THR A 207 -16.51 10.00 16.15
N LYS A 208 -16.73 10.01 17.45
CA LYS A 208 -17.69 9.11 18.12
C LYS A 208 -19.11 9.65 18.00
N VAL A 209 -20.07 8.78 17.70
CA VAL A 209 -21.48 9.15 17.50
C VAL A 209 -22.41 8.30 18.36
N GLY A 210 -23.51 8.89 18.80
CA GLY A 210 -24.54 8.20 19.59
C GLY A 210 -23.97 7.45 20.81
N PRO A 211 -24.26 6.15 20.96
CA PRO A 211 -23.83 5.36 22.13
C PRO A 211 -22.33 5.06 22.20
N GLU A 212 -21.55 5.44 21.19
CA GLU A 212 -20.08 5.39 21.27
C GLU A 212 -19.53 6.47 22.21
N LYS A 213 -20.32 7.54 22.44
CA LYS A 213 -19.97 8.61 23.39
C LYS A 213 -20.40 8.22 24.80
N ASN A 214 -19.48 8.34 25.71
CA ASN A 214 -19.78 8.19 27.14
C ASN A 214 -19.80 9.55 27.89
N HIS A 215 -19.48 10.63 27.18
CA HIS A 215 -19.51 12.02 27.65
C HIS A 215 -19.70 12.97 26.45
N GLU A 216 -19.87 14.25 26.71
CA GLU A 216 -19.93 15.26 25.67
C GLU A 216 -18.59 15.35 24.96
N TRP A 217 -18.62 15.21 23.62
CA TRP A 217 -17.42 15.26 22.79
C TRP A 217 -17.14 16.71 22.41
N GLY A 218 -15.88 17.13 22.50
CA GLY A 218 -15.47 18.47 22.09
C GLY A 218 -15.68 18.72 20.59
N GLU A 219 -15.98 19.94 20.22
CA GLU A 219 -16.03 20.34 18.82
C GLU A 219 -14.60 20.51 18.28
N PRO A 220 -14.31 19.99 17.08
CA PRO A 220 -13.00 20.20 16.45
C PRO A 220 -12.75 21.70 16.21
N LEU A 221 -11.54 22.14 16.55
CA LEU A 221 -11.11 23.49 16.20
C LEU A 221 -11.02 23.61 14.68
N SER A 222 -11.75 24.52 14.10
CA SER A 222 -11.70 24.85 12.68
C SER A 222 -11.24 26.29 12.48
N ARG A 223 -10.46 26.51 11.44
CA ARG A 223 -10.10 27.85 10.98
C ARG A 223 -11.04 28.26 9.85
N PRO A 224 -11.64 29.45 9.90
CA PRO A 224 -12.36 29.96 8.75
C PRO A 224 -11.44 30.04 7.52
N ALA A 225 -11.90 29.52 6.37
CA ALA A 225 -11.09 29.47 5.15
C ALA A 225 -10.64 30.86 4.67
N ASP A 226 -11.46 31.89 4.89
CA ASP A 226 -11.12 33.28 4.60
C ASP A 226 -9.97 33.81 5.47
N LEU A 227 -9.87 33.37 6.71
CA LEU A 227 -8.77 33.73 7.61
C LEU A 227 -7.46 33.08 7.16
N GLU A 228 -7.51 31.82 6.80
CA GLU A 228 -6.35 31.08 6.29
C GLU A 228 -5.79 31.74 5.02
N GLN A 229 -6.69 32.07 4.07
CA GLN A 229 -6.31 32.79 2.85
C GLN A 229 -5.72 34.17 3.14
N ARG A 230 -6.34 34.95 4.02
CA ARG A 230 -5.85 36.28 4.42
C ARG A 230 -4.47 36.24 5.08
N VAL A 231 -4.18 35.20 5.88
CA VAL A 231 -2.85 35.02 6.46
C VAL A 231 -1.84 34.63 5.39
N SER A 232 -2.20 33.70 4.50
CA SER A 232 -1.35 33.27 3.39
C SER A 232 -1.00 34.42 2.44
N ASP A 233 -1.96 35.25 2.08
CA ASP A 233 -1.75 36.43 1.23
C ASP A 233 -0.81 37.47 1.86
N ARG A 234 -0.73 37.49 3.18
CA ARG A 234 0.12 38.42 3.95
C ARG A 234 1.43 37.80 4.43
N TRP A 235 1.69 36.54 4.08
CA TRP A 235 2.85 35.81 4.60
C TRP A 235 4.18 36.52 4.31
N ALA A 236 4.32 37.00 3.08
CA ALA A 236 5.47 37.82 2.63
C ALA A 236 5.60 39.13 3.42
N GLU A 237 4.47 39.83 3.61
CA GLU A 237 4.44 41.09 4.37
C GLU A 237 4.86 40.92 5.83
N LEU A 238 4.59 39.75 6.41
CA LEU A 238 4.93 39.41 7.79
C LEU A 238 6.41 39.02 7.97
N GLY A 239 7.20 38.96 6.90
CA GLY A 239 8.60 38.56 6.92
C GLY A 239 8.81 37.10 7.34
N LEU A 240 7.81 36.25 7.10
CA LEU A 240 7.84 34.83 7.48
C LEU A 240 8.31 33.90 6.35
N GLU A 241 8.70 34.46 5.20
CA GLU A 241 9.16 33.71 4.04
C GLU A 241 10.41 32.85 4.32
N ASP A 242 11.29 33.34 5.17
CA ASP A 242 12.54 32.67 5.56
C ASP A 242 12.37 31.72 6.77
N LEU A 243 11.21 31.71 7.39
CA LEU A 243 10.92 30.73 8.45
C LEU A 243 10.66 29.34 7.89
N GLY A 244 11.37 29.05 6.82
CA GLY A 244 11.52 27.79 6.15
C GLY A 244 10.36 26.83 6.31
N THR A 245 9.74 26.47 5.22
CA THR A 245 9.14 25.15 5.07
C THR A 245 10.20 24.04 5.11
N ASP A 246 11.40 24.34 5.57
CA ASP A 246 12.37 23.36 6.01
C ASP A 246 11.84 22.73 7.29
N ASP A 247 10.83 21.92 7.08
CA ASP A 247 10.39 20.97 8.09
C ASP A 247 11.58 20.03 8.35
N PRO A 248 12.31 20.19 9.45
CA PRO A 248 13.50 19.38 9.73
C PRO A 248 13.14 17.91 9.99
N ASP A 249 11.85 17.60 10.03
CA ASP A 249 11.34 16.26 10.12
C ASP A 249 10.53 15.94 8.84
N PRO A 250 11.23 15.44 7.80
CA PRO A 250 10.52 14.97 6.63
C PRO A 250 9.56 13.87 7.10
N SER A 251 8.28 14.14 7.01
CA SER A 251 7.25 13.14 7.33
C SER A 251 7.66 11.82 6.69
N LEU A 252 7.67 10.75 7.46
CA LEU A 252 8.03 9.38 7.04
C LEU A 252 7.44 8.99 5.66
N PHE A 253 6.38 9.67 5.22
CA PHE A 253 5.60 9.39 4.02
C PHE A 253 5.84 10.36 2.83
N GLY A 254 6.40 11.54 3.03
CA GLY A 254 6.55 12.56 1.95
C GLY A 254 7.95 12.62 1.32
N TYR A 255 8.97 12.35 2.11
CA TYR A 255 10.37 12.59 1.74
C TYR A 255 10.87 11.71 0.59
N ALA A 256 10.44 10.45 0.55
CA ALA A 256 10.87 9.54 -0.49
C ALA A 256 10.27 9.90 -1.85
N LEU A 257 9.02 10.33 -1.90
CA LEU A 257 8.34 10.71 -3.14
C LEU A 257 8.90 12.01 -3.72
N ASP A 258 9.15 13.02 -2.88
CA ASP A 258 9.72 14.30 -3.33
C ASP A 258 11.15 14.13 -3.85
N ARG A 259 11.99 13.32 -3.21
CA ARG A 259 13.31 12.99 -3.71
C ARG A 259 13.30 12.21 -5.02
N LEU A 260 12.37 11.25 -5.14
CA LEU A 260 12.23 10.48 -6.37
C LEU A 260 11.77 11.36 -7.54
N ILE A 261 10.81 12.26 -7.29
CA ILE A 261 10.35 13.25 -8.29
C ILE A 261 11.45 14.23 -8.65
N GLN A 262 12.24 14.68 -7.68
CA GLN A 262 13.39 15.55 -7.95
C GLN A 262 14.52 14.83 -8.68
N GLY A 263 14.83 13.58 -8.31
CA GLY A 263 15.80 12.74 -9.01
C GLY A 263 15.42 12.50 -10.47
N LEU A 264 14.15 12.23 -10.75
CA LEU A 264 13.65 12.09 -12.12
C LEU A 264 13.71 13.40 -12.93
N LYS A 265 13.58 14.56 -12.28
CA LYS A 265 13.70 15.87 -12.94
C LYS A 265 15.15 16.29 -13.21
N THR A 266 16.10 15.83 -12.40
CA THR A 266 17.52 16.20 -12.51
C THR A 266 18.36 15.17 -13.28
N GLY A 267 17.81 14.03 -13.64
CA GLY A 267 18.51 13.01 -14.46
C GLY A 267 19.69 12.35 -13.74
N GLN A 268 19.70 12.34 -12.41
CA GLN A 268 20.72 11.64 -11.61
C GLN A 268 20.17 10.36 -10.99
#